data_5130308eec82f9099407d3d2539081da
#
_entry.id   5130308eec82f9099407d3d2539081da
#
_cell.length_a   1.000
_cell.length_b   1.000
_cell.length_c   1.000
_cell.angle_alpha   90.00
_cell.angle_beta   90.00
_cell.angle_gamma   90.00
#
_symmetry.space_group_name_H-M   'P 1'
#
loop_
_entity.id
_entity.type
_entity.pdbx_description
1 polymer ?
#
loop_
_entity_poly.entity_id
_entity_poly.type
_entity_poly.pdbx_seq_one_letter_code
_entity_poly.pdbx_strand_id
1 'polypeptide(L)'
;YNALPVVPKIFYKQNVQDNAKGADSVHIVIENNNDFSIWFGEAKFYNSIEDVRLSTIISSVKASLQTDKLKKENSIITGISDIDALIVDSSLCFQIKEALSPKNSIDILKPKIHIPILLLHECSMTKDEKTLSDEYKDKIITYHKERAQSYFKKQISELQTIYNYDKIKFHLILFPIPSKKVIVDKFVSNVKFYKS
;
A
#
# COMPACT_ATOMS: atom_id res chain seq x y z
N TYR A 1 14.47 -8.80 -4.14
CA TYR A 1 13.10 -9.09 -3.73
C TYR A 1 12.36 -9.70 -4.93
N ASN A 2 11.81 -10.91 -4.75
CA ASN A 2 10.95 -11.58 -5.74
C ASN A 2 9.50 -11.14 -5.54
N ALA A 3 9.21 -9.86 -5.74
CA ALA A 3 7.86 -9.32 -5.67
C ALA A 3 7.21 -9.40 -7.06
N LEU A 4 6.12 -10.15 -7.14
CA LEU A 4 5.35 -10.37 -8.37
C LEU A 4 4.12 -9.47 -8.33
N PRO A 5 3.97 -8.48 -9.23
CA PRO A 5 2.74 -7.70 -9.34
C PRO A 5 1.64 -8.58 -9.90
N VAL A 6 0.59 -8.84 -9.10
CA VAL A 6 -0.47 -9.78 -9.50
C VAL A 6 -1.77 -9.12 -9.94
N VAL A 7 -1.95 -7.82 -9.67
CA VAL A 7 -3.16 -7.10 -10.10
C VAL A 7 -2.81 -5.75 -10.72
N PRO A 8 -2.66 -5.67 -12.04
CA PRO A 8 -2.59 -4.39 -12.74
C PRO A 8 -3.98 -3.75 -12.78
N LYS A 9 -4.28 -2.92 -11.80
CA LYS A 9 -5.61 -2.33 -11.57
C LYS A 9 -6.23 -1.62 -12.76
N ILE A 10 -5.42 -1.10 -13.67
CA ILE A 10 -5.92 -0.40 -14.87
C ILE A 10 -6.77 -1.31 -15.77
N PHE A 11 -6.52 -2.61 -15.79
CA PHE A 11 -7.22 -3.57 -16.61
C PHE A 11 -8.52 -4.09 -15.98
N TYR A 12 -8.73 -3.86 -14.68
CA TYR A 12 -9.91 -4.36 -13.94
C TYR A 12 -10.90 -3.26 -13.60
N LYS A 13 -10.78 -2.10 -14.25
CA LYS A 13 -11.72 -0.99 -14.07
C LYS A 13 -13.06 -1.34 -14.72
N GLN A 14 -14.08 -1.58 -13.91
CA GLN A 14 -15.44 -1.88 -14.40
C GLN A 14 -16.13 -0.65 -15.03
N ASN A 15 -15.75 0.56 -14.56
CA ASN A 15 -16.23 1.82 -15.11
C ASN A 15 -15.03 2.75 -15.34
N VAL A 16 -14.87 3.25 -16.56
CA VAL A 16 -13.76 4.12 -16.97
C VAL A 16 -13.74 5.44 -16.18
N GLN A 17 -14.91 5.91 -15.72
CA GLN A 17 -15.07 7.16 -14.99
C GLN A 17 -14.84 7.01 -13.48
N ASP A 18 -14.94 5.79 -12.94
CA ASP A 18 -14.72 5.53 -11.52
C ASP A 18 -13.23 5.34 -11.21
N ASN A 19 -12.83 5.76 -10.00
CA ASN A 19 -11.52 5.37 -9.48
C ASN A 19 -11.45 3.86 -9.27
N ALA A 20 -10.33 3.24 -9.57
CA ALA A 20 -10.11 1.83 -9.25
C ALA A 20 -10.31 1.60 -7.75
N LYS A 21 -11.20 0.66 -7.38
CA LYS A 21 -11.52 0.33 -5.99
C LYS A 21 -10.54 -0.72 -5.45
N GLY A 22 -10.32 -0.73 -4.15
CA GLY A 22 -9.42 -1.66 -3.44
C GLY A 22 -8.03 -1.07 -3.20
N ALA A 23 -7.05 -1.90 -2.86
CA ALA A 23 -5.66 -1.48 -2.64
C ALA A 23 -5.06 -0.83 -3.90
N ASP A 24 -4.19 0.18 -3.77
CA ASP A 24 -3.57 0.85 -4.93
C ASP A 24 -2.61 -0.08 -5.70
N SER A 25 -2.02 -1.06 -5.00
CA SER A 25 -1.23 -2.13 -5.61
C SER A 25 -1.39 -3.44 -4.86
N VAL A 26 -1.24 -4.56 -5.56
CA VAL A 26 -1.23 -5.90 -4.95
C VAL A 26 -0.06 -6.69 -5.48
N HIS A 27 0.74 -7.23 -4.57
CA HIS A 27 1.91 -8.05 -4.89
C HIS A 27 1.91 -9.34 -4.08
N ILE A 28 2.35 -10.42 -4.69
CA ILE A 28 2.79 -11.62 -3.98
C ILE A 28 4.31 -11.57 -3.88
N VAL A 29 4.83 -11.72 -2.69
CA VAL A 29 6.26 -11.78 -2.44
C VAL A 29 6.59 -13.22 -2.04
N ILE A 30 7.50 -13.83 -2.79
CA ILE A 30 8.03 -15.15 -2.46
C ILE A 30 9.10 -14.97 -1.37
N GLU A 31 8.83 -15.56 -0.24
CA GLU A 31 9.73 -15.53 0.91
C GLU A 31 10.75 -16.67 0.83
N ASN A 32 11.78 -16.59 1.65
CA ASN A 32 12.69 -17.71 1.82
C ASN A 32 11.92 -18.93 2.38
N ASN A 33 12.32 -20.15 2.00
CA ASN A 33 11.72 -21.43 2.42
C ASN A 33 10.37 -21.76 1.76
N ASN A 34 10.15 -21.41 0.50
CA ASN A 34 8.94 -21.74 -0.24
C ASN A 34 7.64 -21.27 0.44
N ASP A 35 7.70 -20.14 1.11
CA ASP A 35 6.54 -19.44 1.66
C ASP A 35 6.26 -18.15 0.88
N PHE A 36 5.14 -17.50 1.17
CA PHE A 36 4.74 -16.26 0.49
C PHE A 36 4.07 -15.27 1.44
N SER A 37 4.12 -14.01 1.07
CA SER A 37 3.32 -12.94 1.68
C SER A 37 2.55 -12.16 0.60
N ILE A 38 1.46 -11.51 1.03
CA ILE A 38 0.60 -10.72 0.16
C ILE A 38 0.68 -9.27 0.61
N TRP A 39 0.99 -8.38 -0.32
CA TRP A 39 1.23 -6.98 -0.06
C TRP A 39 0.14 -6.14 -0.72
N PHE A 40 -0.71 -5.53 0.12
CA PHE A 40 -1.76 -4.59 -0.30
C PHE A 40 -1.26 -3.16 -0.08
N GLY A 41 -0.76 -2.53 -1.13
CA GLY A 41 -0.18 -1.20 -1.07
C GLY A 41 -1.23 -0.10 -1.10
N GLU A 42 -1.03 0.91 -0.28
CA GLU A 42 -1.80 2.15 -0.25
C GLU A 42 -0.85 3.34 -0.45
N ALA A 43 -1.12 4.19 -1.42
CA ALA A 43 -0.32 5.37 -1.71
C ALA A 43 -1.16 6.65 -1.61
N LYS A 44 -0.65 7.64 -0.91
CA LYS A 44 -1.32 8.94 -0.76
C LYS A 44 -0.34 10.07 -1.04
N PHE A 45 -0.86 11.12 -1.66
CA PHE A 45 -0.11 12.32 -2.00
C PHE A 45 -0.79 13.55 -1.39
N TYR A 46 -0.23 14.05 -0.30
CA TYR A 46 -0.82 15.12 0.51
C TYR A 46 0.05 16.38 0.57
N ASN A 47 -0.57 17.50 0.97
CA ASN A 47 0.14 18.73 1.28
C ASN A 47 0.74 18.72 2.70
N SER A 48 0.26 17.82 3.57
CA SER A 48 0.80 17.66 4.94
C SER A 48 0.49 16.27 5.46
N ILE A 49 1.16 15.86 6.53
CA ILE A 49 0.90 14.64 7.29
C ILE A 49 0.42 14.95 8.72
N GLU A 50 -0.32 16.04 8.87
CA GLU A 50 -0.95 16.39 10.14
C GLU A 50 -2.05 15.38 10.52
N ASP A 51 -2.43 15.41 11.78
CA ASP A 51 -3.28 14.39 12.41
C ASP A 51 -4.61 14.13 11.69
N VAL A 52 -5.22 15.16 11.12
CA VAL A 52 -6.47 15.01 10.34
C VAL A 52 -6.25 14.15 9.09
N ARG A 53 -5.12 14.31 8.41
CA ARG A 53 -4.77 13.51 7.23
C ARG A 53 -4.43 12.08 7.60
N LEU A 54 -3.73 11.89 8.71
CA LEU A 54 -3.44 10.54 9.22
C LEU A 54 -4.73 9.77 9.54
N SER A 55 -5.72 10.40 10.14
CA SER A 55 -7.03 9.80 10.41
C SER A 55 -7.77 9.36 9.12
N THR A 56 -7.69 10.17 8.06
CA THR A 56 -8.27 9.82 6.75
C THR A 56 -7.63 8.56 6.16
N ILE A 57 -6.31 8.42 6.29
CA ILE A 57 -5.58 7.24 5.82
C ILE A 57 -5.99 6.00 6.60
N ILE A 58 -6.06 6.11 7.93
CA ILE A 58 -6.48 5.00 8.79
C ILE A 58 -7.90 4.53 8.43
N SER A 59 -8.81 5.46 8.16
CA SER A 59 -10.17 5.12 7.70
C SER A 59 -10.15 4.38 6.35
N SER A 60 -9.29 4.78 5.42
CA SER A 60 -9.09 4.08 4.14
C SER A 60 -8.58 2.66 4.34
N VAL A 61 -7.54 2.50 5.17
CA VAL A 61 -6.95 1.21 5.52
C VAL A 61 -7.99 0.32 6.23
N LYS A 62 -8.72 0.86 7.21
CA LYS A 62 -9.81 0.14 7.91
C LYS A 62 -10.85 -0.39 6.93
N ALA A 63 -11.26 0.46 5.99
CA ALA A 63 -12.22 0.08 4.98
C ALA A 63 -11.68 -1.03 4.04
N SER A 64 -10.38 -1.03 3.74
CA SER A 64 -9.74 -2.05 2.90
C SER A 64 -9.60 -3.39 3.63
N LEU A 65 -9.50 -3.39 4.95
CA LEU A 65 -9.39 -4.59 5.79
C LEU A 65 -10.72 -5.27 6.10
N GLN A 66 -11.85 -4.75 5.63
CA GLN A 66 -13.14 -5.42 5.78
C GLN A 66 -13.13 -6.77 5.03
N THR A 67 -13.66 -7.81 5.68
CA THR A 67 -13.64 -9.19 5.18
C THR A 67 -14.15 -9.31 3.73
N ASP A 68 -15.23 -8.65 3.38
CA ASP A 68 -15.80 -8.73 2.03
C ASP A 68 -14.90 -8.08 0.98
N LYS A 69 -14.21 -7.01 1.34
CA LYS A 69 -13.24 -6.35 0.44
C LYS A 69 -12.00 -7.20 0.22
N LEU A 70 -11.44 -7.77 1.29
CA LEU A 70 -10.31 -8.69 1.20
C LEU A 70 -10.66 -9.94 0.39
N LYS A 71 -11.83 -10.52 0.60
CA LYS A 71 -12.33 -11.65 -0.21
C LYS A 71 -12.45 -11.29 -1.69
N LYS A 72 -12.93 -10.09 -1.99
CA LYS A 72 -13.02 -9.61 -3.37
C LYS A 72 -11.64 -9.43 -4.02
N GLU A 73 -10.69 -8.83 -3.32
CA GLU A 73 -9.31 -8.71 -3.80
C GLU A 73 -8.68 -10.10 -4.03
N ASN A 74 -8.85 -11.03 -3.09
CA ASN A 74 -8.36 -12.40 -3.24
C ASN A 74 -8.98 -13.11 -4.44
N SER A 75 -10.28 -12.94 -4.68
CA SER A 75 -10.97 -13.50 -5.84
C SER A 75 -10.43 -12.95 -7.16
N ILE A 76 -10.04 -11.68 -7.21
CA ILE A 76 -9.39 -11.09 -8.38
C ILE A 76 -8.02 -11.73 -8.61
N ILE A 77 -7.21 -11.89 -7.56
CA ILE A 77 -5.89 -12.52 -7.64
C ILE A 77 -6.00 -13.96 -8.13
N THR A 78 -6.91 -14.75 -7.56
CA THR A 78 -7.07 -16.17 -7.93
C THR A 78 -7.69 -16.40 -9.30
N GLY A 79 -8.43 -15.42 -9.82
CA GLY A 79 -9.00 -15.44 -11.17
C GLY A 79 -7.98 -15.19 -12.29
N ILE A 80 -6.75 -14.79 -11.95
CA ILE A 80 -5.70 -14.49 -12.92
C ILE A 80 -4.95 -15.78 -13.25
N SER A 81 -5.11 -16.27 -14.48
CA SER A 81 -4.33 -17.39 -15.03
C SER A 81 -2.80 -17.13 -14.99
N ASP A 82 -2.43 -15.86 -14.85
CA ASP A 82 -1.03 -15.40 -14.83
C ASP A 82 -0.24 -15.86 -13.60
N ILE A 83 -0.90 -16.24 -12.49
CA ILE A 83 -0.19 -16.82 -11.33
C ILE A 83 0.58 -18.08 -11.74
N ASP A 84 -0.02 -18.92 -12.59
CA ASP A 84 0.63 -20.14 -13.09
C ASP A 84 1.85 -19.82 -13.98
N ALA A 85 1.79 -18.72 -14.71
CA ALA A 85 2.90 -18.26 -15.55
C ALA A 85 4.03 -17.57 -14.73
N LEU A 86 3.67 -16.94 -13.60
CA LEU A 86 4.60 -16.18 -12.78
C LEU A 86 5.35 -17.05 -11.76
N ILE A 87 4.77 -18.16 -11.30
CA ILE A 87 5.31 -19.02 -10.25
C ILE A 87 5.67 -20.37 -10.85
N VAL A 88 6.96 -20.60 -11.03
CA VAL A 88 7.49 -21.83 -11.64
C VAL A 88 7.30 -23.06 -10.73
N ASP A 89 7.37 -22.87 -9.41
CA ASP A 89 7.15 -23.95 -8.44
C ASP A 89 5.65 -24.26 -8.33
N SER A 90 5.26 -25.41 -8.86
CA SER A 90 3.85 -25.85 -8.87
C SER A 90 3.28 -26.10 -7.47
N SER A 91 4.09 -26.53 -6.51
CA SER A 91 3.68 -26.73 -5.12
C SER A 91 3.38 -25.42 -4.44
N LEU A 92 4.26 -24.43 -4.59
CA LEU A 92 4.06 -23.08 -4.08
C LEU A 92 2.86 -22.39 -4.76
N CYS A 93 2.72 -22.54 -6.08
CA CYS A 93 1.57 -22.03 -6.83
C CYS A 93 0.25 -22.59 -6.29
N PHE A 94 0.19 -23.90 -6.05
CA PHE A 94 -0.97 -24.55 -5.44
C PHE A 94 -1.26 -24.01 -4.05
N GLN A 95 -0.24 -23.89 -3.18
CA GLN A 95 -0.39 -23.33 -1.82
C GLN A 95 -0.97 -21.91 -1.84
N ILE A 96 -0.49 -21.06 -2.74
CA ILE A 96 -0.99 -19.69 -2.89
C ILE A 96 -2.46 -19.69 -3.31
N LYS A 97 -2.83 -20.48 -4.31
CA LYS A 97 -4.22 -20.60 -4.80
C LYS A 97 -5.15 -21.14 -3.71
N GLU A 98 -4.73 -22.17 -2.98
CA GLU A 98 -5.51 -22.69 -1.84
C GLU A 98 -5.69 -21.64 -0.76
N ALA A 99 -4.62 -20.96 -0.35
CA ALA A 99 -4.69 -19.95 0.68
C ALA A 99 -5.61 -18.77 0.29
N LEU A 100 -5.65 -18.38 -0.99
CA LEU A 100 -6.48 -17.31 -1.54
C LEU A 100 -7.90 -17.76 -1.89
N SER A 101 -8.19 -19.05 -1.79
CA SER A 101 -9.50 -19.60 -2.17
C SER A 101 -10.64 -18.90 -1.39
N PRO A 102 -11.73 -18.50 -2.07
CA PRO A 102 -12.90 -17.92 -1.43
C PRO A 102 -13.56 -18.82 -0.36
N LYS A 103 -13.26 -20.12 -0.40
CA LYS A 103 -13.75 -21.11 0.56
C LYS A 103 -13.07 -20.97 1.92
N ASN A 104 -11.85 -20.43 1.96
CA ASN A 104 -11.08 -20.29 3.17
C ASN A 104 -11.41 -18.98 3.90
N SER A 105 -11.27 -19.02 5.24
CA SER A 105 -11.39 -17.79 6.03
C SER A 105 -10.23 -16.85 5.73
N ILE A 106 -10.55 -15.59 5.50
CA ILE A 106 -9.56 -14.52 5.33
C ILE A 106 -8.64 -14.38 6.57
N ASP A 107 -9.11 -14.82 7.73
CA ASP A 107 -8.35 -14.73 8.97
C ASP A 107 -7.10 -15.61 8.97
N ILE A 108 -7.10 -16.69 8.18
CA ILE A 108 -5.94 -17.57 7.98
C ILE A 108 -4.83 -16.83 7.21
N LEU A 109 -5.20 -15.90 6.34
CA LEU A 109 -4.27 -15.11 5.54
C LEU A 109 -3.65 -13.93 6.30
N LYS A 110 -4.27 -13.43 7.36
CA LYS A 110 -3.81 -12.22 8.06
C LYS A 110 -2.34 -12.26 8.47
N PRO A 111 -1.76 -13.38 8.94
CA PRO A 111 -0.32 -13.48 9.22
C PRO A 111 0.59 -13.26 8.00
N LYS A 112 0.06 -13.45 6.81
CA LYS A 112 0.77 -13.29 5.52
C LYS A 112 0.51 -11.92 4.88
N ILE A 113 -0.39 -11.11 5.46
CA ILE A 113 -0.75 -9.80 4.91
C ILE A 113 0.22 -8.73 5.37
N HIS A 114 0.76 -8.01 4.40
CA HIS A 114 1.55 -6.80 4.58
C HIS A 114 0.82 -5.62 3.96
N ILE A 115 0.80 -4.49 4.66
CA ILE A 115 0.16 -3.25 4.19
C ILE A 115 1.20 -2.14 4.18
N PRO A 116 1.93 -1.97 3.06
CA PRO A 116 2.77 -0.80 2.87
C PRO A 116 1.91 0.43 2.58
N ILE A 117 2.17 1.48 3.33
CA ILE A 117 1.48 2.78 3.23
C ILE A 117 2.53 3.82 2.86
N LEU A 118 2.50 4.24 1.61
CA LEU A 118 3.39 5.28 1.10
C LEU A 118 2.69 6.64 1.18
N LEU A 119 3.24 7.54 1.99
CA LEU A 119 2.76 8.91 2.13
C LEU A 119 3.78 9.89 1.54
N LEU A 120 3.52 10.36 0.32
CA LEU A 120 4.21 11.51 -0.23
C LEU A 120 3.56 12.77 0.33
N HIS A 121 4.35 13.68 0.91
CA HIS A 121 3.81 14.88 1.50
C HIS A 121 4.74 16.09 1.32
N GLU A 122 4.13 17.28 1.16
CA GLU A 122 4.91 18.51 1.23
C GLU A 122 5.52 18.69 2.62
N CYS A 123 6.76 19.15 2.64
CA CYS A 123 7.51 19.41 3.85
C CYS A 123 8.29 20.72 3.70
N SER A 124 8.02 21.69 4.58
CA SER A 124 8.72 22.98 4.58
C SER A 124 10.23 22.81 4.76
N MET A 125 10.66 21.93 5.65
CA MET A 125 12.08 21.63 5.84
C MET A 125 12.76 21.16 4.56
N THR A 126 12.05 20.33 3.75
CA THR A 126 12.58 19.84 2.46
C THR A 126 12.56 20.93 1.39
N LYS A 127 11.60 21.86 1.45
CA LYS A 127 11.50 22.96 0.49
C LYS A 127 12.65 23.93 0.60
N ASP A 128 13.08 24.20 1.81
CA ASP A 128 14.12 25.19 2.12
C ASP A 128 15.54 24.62 2.01
N GLU A 129 15.65 23.31 1.94
CA GLU A 129 16.94 22.61 1.91
C GLU A 129 17.42 22.40 0.47
N LYS A 130 18.71 22.70 0.23
CA LYS A 130 19.35 22.53 -1.09
C LYS A 130 20.30 21.34 -1.17
N THR A 131 20.72 20.83 -0.02
CA THR A 131 21.68 19.74 0.10
C THR A 131 21.21 18.71 1.11
N LEU A 132 21.63 17.46 0.94
CA LEU A 132 21.34 16.39 1.89
C LEU A 132 22.32 16.46 3.09
N SER A 133 22.23 17.54 3.90
CA SER A 133 23.04 17.74 5.08
C SER A 133 22.66 16.79 6.23
N ASP A 134 23.58 16.53 7.16
CA ASP A 134 23.27 15.69 8.32
C ASP A 134 22.29 16.40 9.25
N GLU A 135 22.36 17.72 9.37
CA GLU A 135 21.40 18.52 10.12
C GLU A 135 19.97 18.36 9.55
N TYR A 136 19.81 18.39 8.22
CA TYR A 136 18.51 18.14 7.59
C TYR A 136 18.02 16.72 7.86
N LYS A 137 18.90 15.72 7.73
CA LYS A 137 18.55 14.32 8.00
C LYS A 137 18.04 14.14 9.43
N ASP A 138 18.71 14.71 10.41
CA ASP A 138 18.33 14.60 11.83
C ASP A 138 16.97 15.27 12.09
N LYS A 139 16.74 16.44 11.53
CA LYS A 139 15.45 17.15 11.64
C LYS A 139 14.31 16.35 11.02
N ILE A 140 14.48 15.88 9.81
CA ILE A 140 13.41 15.15 9.10
C ILE A 140 13.14 13.78 9.74
N ILE A 141 14.16 13.08 10.20
CA ILE A 141 14.02 11.81 10.91
C ILE A 141 13.23 12.02 12.22
N THR A 142 13.56 13.05 12.97
CA THR A 142 12.87 13.38 14.22
C THR A 142 11.41 13.69 13.96
N TYR A 143 11.10 14.56 13.02
CA TYR A 143 9.74 14.89 12.61
C TYR A 143 8.97 13.65 12.16
N HIS A 144 9.57 12.82 11.30
CA HIS A 144 8.91 11.60 10.80
C HIS A 144 8.67 10.57 11.90
N LYS A 145 9.56 10.44 12.88
CA LYS A 145 9.35 9.57 14.06
C LYS A 145 8.11 10.00 14.85
N GLU A 146 7.94 11.30 15.09
CA GLU A 146 6.77 11.83 15.80
C GLU A 146 5.48 11.56 15.01
N ARG A 147 5.49 11.80 13.70
CA ARG A 147 4.33 11.53 12.83
C ARG A 147 3.99 10.04 12.75
N ALA A 148 4.99 9.18 12.65
CA ALA A 148 4.81 7.74 12.67
C ALA A 148 4.23 7.25 14.01
N GLN A 149 4.70 7.77 15.13
CA GLN A 149 4.13 7.46 16.45
C GLN A 149 2.67 7.88 16.56
N SER A 150 2.32 9.08 16.10
CA SER A 150 0.93 9.55 16.07
C SER A 150 0.07 8.65 15.18
N TYR A 151 0.57 8.30 14.01
CA TYR A 151 -0.12 7.40 13.08
C TYR A 151 -0.41 6.04 13.74
N PHE A 152 0.60 5.36 14.27
CA PHE A 152 0.42 4.02 14.83
C PHE A 152 -0.44 4.01 16.10
N LYS A 153 -0.37 5.05 16.95
CA LYS A 153 -1.29 5.18 18.09
C LYS A 153 -2.75 5.24 17.63
N LYS A 154 -3.05 6.07 16.62
CA LYS A 154 -4.40 6.19 16.07
C LYS A 154 -4.82 4.90 15.35
N GLN A 155 -3.92 4.29 14.59
CA GLN A 155 -4.19 3.05 13.88
C GLN A 155 -4.56 1.92 14.85
N ILE A 156 -3.80 1.73 15.92
CA ILE A 156 -4.11 0.72 16.95
C ILE A 156 -5.49 1.00 17.55
N SER A 157 -5.76 2.23 17.96
CA SER A 157 -7.06 2.62 18.53
C SER A 157 -8.24 2.29 17.61
N GLU A 158 -8.08 2.50 16.30
CA GLU A 158 -9.16 2.33 15.31
C GLU A 158 -9.31 0.90 14.80
N LEU A 159 -8.22 0.13 14.73
CA LEU A 159 -8.17 -1.16 14.05
C LEU A 159 -8.06 -2.35 15.00
N GLN A 160 -7.74 -2.15 16.28
CA GLN A 160 -7.54 -3.26 17.25
C GLN A 160 -8.77 -4.16 17.45
N THR A 161 -9.96 -3.69 17.07
CA THR A 161 -11.20 -4.49 17.11
C THR A 161 -11.31 -5.47 15.95
N ILE A 162 -10.47 -5.36 14.93
CA ILE A 162 -10.43 -6.31 13.82
C ILE A 162 -9.79 -7.61 14.32
N TYR A 163 -10.49 -8.71 14.18
CA TYR A 163 -9.97 -10.02 14.58
C TYR A 163 -8.61 -10.32 13.92
N ASN A 164 -7.63 -10.79 14.68
CA ASN A 164 -6.24 -11.04 14.23
C ASN A 164 -5.54 -9.80 13.62
N TYR A 165 -5.91 -8.58 14.03
CA TYR A 165 -5.23 -7.36 13.62
C TYR A 165 -3.73 -7.40 13.91
N ASP A 166 -3.34 -7.95 15.07
CA ASP A 166 -1.96 -8.08 15.54
C ASP A 166 -1.08 -8.97 14.65
N LYS A 167 -1.68 -9.76 13.77
CA LYS A 167 -0.98 -10.61 12.81
C LYS A 167 -0.65 -9.91 11.49
N ILE A 168 -1.33 -8.78 11.20
CA ILE A 168 -1.10 -8.00 9.98
C ILE A 168 0.14 -7.13 10.17
N LYS A 169 1.02 -7.09 9.16
CA LYS A 169 2.24 -6.28 9.18
C LYS A 169 2.03 -4.97 8.44
N PHE A 170 2.16 -3.85 9.15
CA PHE A 170 2.04 -2.52 8.58
C PHE A 170 3.42 -1.89 8.38
N HIS A 171 3.62 -1.25 7.23
CA HIS A 171 4.84 -0.55 6.86
C HIS A 171 4.50 0.89 6.49
N LEU A 172 4.90 1.85 7.31
CA LEU A 172 4.68 3.26 7.03
C LEU A 172 5.94 3.87 6.40
N ILE A 173 5.80 4.39 5.19
CA ILE A 173 6.86 5.02 4.41
C ILE A 173 6.48 6.50 4.24
N LEU A 174 7.18 7.39 4.94
CA LEU A 174 7.00 8.83 4.83
C LEU A 174 8.03 9.38 3.85
N PHE A 175 7.56 10.01 2.77
CA PHE A 175 8.42 10.55 1.74
C PHE A 175 8.18 12.07 1.62
N PRO A 176 9.11 12.91 2.11
CA PRO A 176 8.98 14.35 2.06
C PRO A 176 9.31 14.87 0.66
N ILE A 177 8.53 15.83 0.19
CA ILE A 177 8.76 16.54 -1.06
C ILE A 177 8.71 18.05 -0.85
N PRO A 178 9.42 18.84 -1.67
CA PRO A 178 9.43 20.30 -1.53
C PRO A 178 8.09 20.95 -1.95
N SER A 179 7.41 20.43 -2.97
CA SER A 179 6.12 20.97 -3.44
C SER A 179 5.33 19.94 -4.24
N LYS A 180 4.13 19.68 -3.79
CA LYS A 180 3.14 18.84 -4.51
C LYS A 180 2.74 19.49 -5.84
N LYS A 181 2.47 20.81 -5.81
CA LYS A 181 2.03 21.54 -7.01
C LYS A 181 3.01 21.38 -8.16
N VAL A 182 4.29 21.56 -7.92
CA VAL A 182 5.33 21.45 -8.96
C VAL A 182 5.34 20.05 -9.60
N ILE A 183 5.22 19.01 -8.79
CA ILE A 183 5.19 17.61 -9.27
C ILE A 183 3.93 17.37 -10.11
N VAL A 184 2.76 17.80 -9.62
CA VAL A 184 1.49 17.63 -10.33
C VAL A 184 1.48 18.41 -11.66
N ASP A 185 1.93 19.66 -11.66
CA ASP A 185 1.99 20.47 -12.87
C ASP A 185 2.91 19.85 -13.94
N LYS A 186 4.07 19.32 -13.50
CA LYS A 186 4.98 18.63 -14.40
C LYS A 186 4.37 17.34 -14.96
N PHE A 187 3.70 16.57 -14.14
CA PHE A 187 2.99 15.36 -14.58
C PHE A 187 1.91 15.69 -15.62
N VAL A 188 1.06 16.68 -15.32
CA VAL A 188 -0.01 17.11 -16.24
C VAL A 188 0.57 17.62 -17.57
N SER A 189 1.65 18.40 -17.52
CA SER A 189 2.35 18.89 -18.72
C SER A 189 2.87 17.71 -19.57
N ASN A 190 3.50 16.72 -18.95
CA ASN A 190 4.00 15.55 -19.66
C ASN A 190 2.85 14.75 -20.28
N VAL A 191 1.74 14.51 -19.55
CA VAL A 191 0.57 13.80 -20.07
C VAL A 191 -0.03 14.52 -21.27
N LYS A 192 -0.11 15.85 -21.24
CA LYS A 192 -0.57 16.64 -22.38
C LYS A 192 0.34 16.49 -23.60
N PHE A 193 1.64 16.51 -23.39
CA PHE A 193 2.63 16.33 -24.46
C PHE A 193 2.49 14.96 -25.16
N TYR A 194 2.29 13.87 -24.40
CA TYR A 194 2.13 12.54 -24.98
C TYR A 194 0.73 12.27 -25.59
N LYS A 195 -0.24 13.18 -25.40
CA LYS A 195 -1.57 13.07 -25.99
C LYS A 195 -1.74 13.92 -27.27
N SER A 196 -0.81 14.83 -27.51
CA SER A 196 -0.75 15.65 -28.72
C SER A 196 -0.04 14.94 -29.85
#